data_f75a4f69efe51bad184637d37fe7fb94
#
_entry.id   f75a4f69efe51bad184637d37fe7fb94
#
_cell.length_a   1.000
_cell.length_b   1.000
_cell.length_c   1.000
_cell.angle_alpha   90.00
_cell.angle_beta   90.00
_cell.angle_gamma   90.00
#
_symmetry.space_group_name_H-M   'P 1'
#
loop_
_entity.id
_entity.type
_entity.pdbx_description
1 polymer ?
#
loop_
_entity_poly.entity_id
_entity_poly.type
_entity_poly.pdbx_seq_one_letter_code
_entity_poly.pdbx_strand_id
1 'polypeptide(L)'
;MRLTNAGEVRYCARIMLRKPQRRVLVIDVGGSHVKTRVSGRREMRQFESGPTMTPRQMVSRVLRLTGDLKYDAVSIGYPGVVVHGKIVTEPYNLARGWVGFDFRKAFGRPTVLLNDAAMQAIGSYEGGRMLFLGLGTGLGSALIVDGTVAPMELAHLPYKRGRSYEEYLGDRGRRRLGAKKWRRVVADVVAQLSKALEADYVVIGGGNARKLKKLPGNARLGNNDFAFLGGFRVWRPGAHRP
;
A
#
# COMPACT_ATOMS: atom_id res chain seq x y z
N MET A 1 62.71 22.28 27.25
CA MET A 1 62.04 21.72 28.42
C MET A 1 60.74 21.01 27.98
N ARG A 2 60.63 19.75 28.27
CA ARG A 2 59.62 18.76 27.88
C ARG A 2 58.21 19.23 28.25
N LEU A 3 57.22 18.80 27.45
CA LEU A 3 55.97 18.27 27.96
C LEU A 3 55.24 17.45 26.87
N THR A 4 55.28 16.19 27.07
CA THR A 4 54.36 15.18 26.53
C THR A 4 53.03 15.27 27.25
N ASN A 5 51.91 15.14 26.57
CA ASN A 5 50.83 14.21 26.97
C ASN A 5 49.86 13.97 25.83
N ALA A 6 49.92 12.76 25.34
CA ALA A 6 48.92 12.19 24.45
C ALA A 6 47.69 11.80 25.27
N GLY A 7 46.57 12.49 25.04
CA GLY A 7 45.25 12.11 25.54
C GLY A 7 44.64 11.13 24.57
N GLU A 8 44.73 9.85 24.88
CA GLU A 8 43.97 8.79 24.19
C GLU A 8 42.48 9.04 24.32
N VAL A 9 41.86 9.50 23.25
CA VAL A 9 40.42 9.47 23.11
C VAL A 9 40.00 8.04 22.82
N ARG A 10 39.64 7.32 23.87
CA ARG A 10 38.97 6.00 23.75
C ARG A 10 37.62 6.18 23.10
N TYR A 11 37.54 5.95 21.79
CA TYR A 11 36.28 5.76 21.07
C TYR A 11 35.62 4.50 21.64
N CYS A 12 34.71 4.69 22.59
CA CYS A 12 33.81 3.63 23.03
C CYS A 12 32.80 3.42 21.89
N ALA A 13 33.10 2.52 20.97
CA ALA A 13 32.18 2.03 19.97
C ALA A 13 31.01 1.37 20.72
N ARG A 14 29.95 2.17 20.97
CA ARG A 14 28.69 1.67 21.49
C ARG A 14 28.13 0.75 20.41
N ILE A 15 28.37 -0.56 20.55
CA ILE A 15 27.71 -1.58 19.76
C ILE A 15 26.21 -1.39 20.03
N MET A 16 25.54 -0.62 19.17
CA MET A 16 24.10 -0.58 19.12
C MET A 16 23.67 -1.98 18.69
N LEU A 17 23.31 -2.80 19.65
CA LEU A 17 22.60 -4.05 19.42
C LEU A 17 21.40 -3.70 18.54
N ARG A 18 21.50 -3.94 17.23
CA ARG A 18 20.39 -3.81 16.30
C ARG A 18 19.28 -4.69 16.86
N LYS A 19 18.19 -4.09 17.35
CA LYS A 19 17.01 -4.86 17.72
C LYS A 19 16.69 -5.79 16.56
N PRO A 20 16.51 -7.09 16.80
CA PRO A 20 16.25 -8.04 15.73
C PRO A 20 15.09 -7.51 14.90
N GLN A 21 15.29 -7.45 13.58
CA GLN A 21 14.27 -6.93 12.66
C GLN A 21 13.04 -7.83 12.75
N ARG A 22 11.89 -7.24 13.15
CA ARG A 22 10.63 -7.99 13.29
C ARG A 22 10.30 -8.71 12.00
N ARG A 23 9.94 -9.97 12.11
CA ARG A 23 9.33 -10.70 11.00
C ARG A 23 7.88 -10.27 10.87
N VAL A 24 7.51 -9.77 9.73
CA VAL A 24 6.19 -9.19 9.47
C VAL A 24 5.45 -10.07 8.48
N LEU A 25 4.24 -10.49 8.85
CA LEU A 25 3.27 -11.04 7.91
C LEU A 25 2.53 -9.86 7.26
N VAL A 26 2.59 -9.76 5.95
CA VAL A 26 1.78 -8.81 5.18
C VAL A 26 0.63 -9.54 4.53
N ILE A 27 -0.55 -8.97 4.66
CA ILE A 27 -1.81 -9.46 4.11
C ILE A 27 -2.35 -8.37 3.19
N ASP A 28 -2.44 -8.68 1.90
CA ASP A 28 -3.05 -7.82 0.89
C ASP A 28 -4.47 -8.36 0.59
N VAL A 29 -5.48 -7.65 1.09
CA VAL A 29 -6.88 -8.04 0.96
C VAL A 29 -7.45 -7.43 -0.31
N GLY A 30 -7.64 -8.27 -1.32
CA GLY A 30 -8.32 -7.87 -2.56
C GLY A 30 -9.73 -8.45 -2.66
N GLY A 31 -10.52 -7.90 -3.58
CA GLY A 31 -11.89 -8.37 -3.84
C GLY A 31 -11.98 -9.77 -4.45
N SER A 32 -10.89 -10.28 -5.06
CA SER A 32 -10.83 -11.62 -5.67
C SER A 32 -9.90 -12.57 -4.93
N HIS A 33 -8.83 -12.07 -4.35
CA HIS A 33 -7.84 -12.88 -3.63
C HIS A 33 -7.33 -12.13 -2.41
N VAL A 34 -7.03 -12.89 -1.35
CA VAL A 34 -6.18 -12.46 -0.24
C VAL A 34 -4.80 -13.06 -0.45
N LYS A 35 -3.79 -12.21 -0.46
CA LYS A 35 -2.39 -12.61 -0.66
C LYS A 35 -1.59 -12.36 0.61
N THR A 36 -0.66 -13.26 0.92
CA THR A 36 0.16 -13.16 2.13
C THR A 36 1.62 -13.41 1.82
N ARG A 37 2.51 -12.72 2.52
CA ARG A 37 3.96 -12.95 2.48
C ARG A 37 4.60 -12.55 3.80
N VAL A 38 5.56 -13.33 4.28
CA VAL A 38 6.37 -12.99 5.46
C VAL A 38 7.68 -12.35 5.02
N SER A 39 8.13 -11.33 5.75
CA SER A 39 9.41 -10.67 5.48
C SER A 39 10.57 -11.66 5.49
N GLY A 40 11.52 -11.48 4.55
CA GLY A 40 12.64 -12.39 4.35
C GLY A 40 12.31 -13.67 3.57
N ARG A 41 11.05 -13.91 3.20
CA ARG A 41 10.64 -15.02 2.34
C ARG A 41 10.20 -14.51 0.96
N ARG A 42 10.54 -15.25 -0.09
CA ARG A 42 10.06 -14.96 -1.46
C ARG A 42 8.69 -15.57 -1.72
N GLU A 43 8.35 -16.63 -1.03
CA GLU A 43 7.09 -17.35 -1.18
C GLU A 43 5.90 -16.46 -0.82
N MET A 44 4.98 -16.32 -1.75
CA MET A 44 3.67 -15.71 -1.59
C MET A 44 2.62 -16.82 -1.53
N ARG A 45 1.73 -16.76 -0.57
CA ARG A 45 0.57 -17.65 -0.47
C ARG A 45 -0.70 -16.86 -0.66
N GLN A 46 -1.73 -17.46 -1.25
CA GLN A 46 -2.98 -16.79 -1.51
C GLN A 46 -4.17 -17.74 -1.44
N PHE A 47 -5.35 -17.18 -1.27
CA PHE A 47 -6.62 -17.86 -1.41
C PHE A 47 -7.67 -16.91 -1.99
N GLU A 48 -8.74 -17.47 -2.56
CA GLU A 48 -9.85 -16.70 -3.11
C GLU A 48 -10.60 -15.95 -2.02
N SER A 49 -10.94 -14.69 -2.30
CA SER A 49 -11.86 -13.86 -1.53
C SER A 49 -13.22 -13.78 -2.24
N GLY A 50 -13.95 -12.71 -2.04
CA GLY A 50 -15.22 -12.48 -2.73
C GLY A 50 -16.30 -11.97 -1.80
N PRO A 51 -17.52 -11.75 -2.33
CA PRO A 51 -18.58 -11.00 -1.65
C PRO A 51 -19.12 -11.65 -0.35
N THR A 52 -18.78 -12.90 -0.12
CA THR A 52 -19.20 -13.63 1.11
C THR A 52 -18.12 -13.63 2.19
N MET A 53 -16.89 -13.12 1.91
CA MET A 53 -15.79 -13.18 2.85
C MET A 53 -15.92 -12.15 3.96
N THR A 54 -16.13 -12.61 5.19
CA THR A 54 -16.11 -11.81 6.41
C THR A 54 -14.69 -11.66 6.96
N PRO A 55 -14.39 -10.65 7.81
CA PRO A 55 -13.08 -10.50 8.43
C PRO A 55 -12.67 -11.72 9.27
N ARG A 56 -13.62 -12.34 9.97
CA ARG A 56 -13.37 -13.57 10.75
C ARG A 56 -12.92 -14.74 9.87
N GLN A 57 -13.58 -14.92 8.73
CA GLN A 57 -13.20 -15.95 7.76
C GLN A 57 -11.82 -15.65 7.15
N MET A 58 -11.53 -14.38 6.82
CA MET A 58 -10.23 -13.96 6.32
C MET A 58 -9.13 -14.31 7.33
N VAL A 59 -9.28 -13.90 8.59
CA VAL A 59 -8.31 -14.21 9.65
C VAL A 59 -8.11 -15.72 9.81
N SER A 60 -9.19 -16.49 9.91
CA SER A 60 -9.11 -17.96 10.05
C SER A 60 -8.37 -18.62 8.89
N ARG A 61 -8.64 -18.19 7.65
CA ARG A 61 -7.95 -18.72 6.46
C ARG A 61 -6.47 -18.31 6.43
N VAL A 62 -6.14 -17.07 6.79
CA VAL A 62 -4.75 -16.62 6.90
C VAL A 62 -3.99 -17.40 7.94
N LEU A 63 -4.53 -17.57 9.15
CA LEU A 63 -3.88 -18.34 10.21
C LEU A 63 -3.60 -19.79 9.80
N ARG A 64 -4.55 -20.43 9.10
CA ARG A 64 -4.36 -21.78 8.57
C ARG A 64 -3.28 -21.80 7.48
N LEU A 65 -3.31 -20.84 6.56
CA LEU A 65 -2.37 -20.76 5.43
C LEU A 65 -0.93 -20.46 5.87
N THR A 66 -0.77 -19.81 7.01
CA THR A 66 0.53 -19.35 7.55
C THR A 66 0.93 -20.04 8.85
N GLY A 67 0.27 -21.13 9.23
CA GLY A 67 0.48 -21.83 10.52
C GLY A 67 1.89 -22.37 10.72
N ASP A 68 2.60 -22.69 9.63
CA ASP A 68 4.01 -23.11 9.61
C ASP A 68 5.02 -21.95 9.62
N LEU A 69 4.53 -20.68 9.51
CA LEU A 69 5.38 -19.51 9.40
C LEU A 69 5.49 -18.77 10.74
N LYS A 70 6.71 -18.33 11.06
CA LYS A 70 6.98 -17.54 12.26
C LYS A 70 6.98 -16.04 11.89
N TYR A 71 6.16 -15.23 12.56
CA TYR A 71 6.11 -13.78 12.43
C TYR A 71 5.74 -13.13 13.76
N ASP A 72 6.14 -11.87 13.94
CA ASP A 72 6.04 -11.13 15.20
C ASP A 72 5.00 -10.00 15.11
N ALA A 73 4.62 -9.60 13.89
CA ALA A 73 3.69 -8.51 13.60
C ALA A 73 2.94 -8.76 12.30
N VAL A 74 1.82 -8.05 12.12
CA VAL A 74 0.95 -8.17 10.95
C VAL A 74 0.71 -6.79 10.34
N SER A 75 0.79 -6.69 9.01
CA SER A 75 0.30 -5.55 8.22
C SER A 75 -0.84 -6.02 7.34
N ILE A 76 -1.93 -5.24 7.30
CA ILE A 76 -3.11 -5.55 6.50
C ILE A 76 -3.38 -4.38 5.56
N GLY A 77 -3.32 -4.62 4.25
CA GLY A 77 -3.83 -3.72 3.22
C GLY A 77 -5.31 -4.03 2.99
N TYR A 78 -6.15 -3.05 3.23
CA TYR A 78 -7.59 -3.17 3.17
C TYR A 78 -8.18 -2.40 1.97
N PRO A 79 -9.11 -2.98 1.20
CA PRO A 79 -9.69 -2.34 0.03
C PRO A 79 -10.85 -1.40 0.40
N GLY A 80 -10.54 -0.31 1.12
CA GLY A 80 -11.50 0.70 1.57
C GLY A 80 -10.85 1.72 2.48
N VAL A 81 -11.66 2.60 3.05
CA VAL A 81 -11.17 3.74 3.84
C VAL A 81 -10.69 3.29 5.21
N VAL A 82 -9.44 3.65 5.52
CA VAL A 82 -8.80 3.45 6.82
C VAL A 82 -8.37 4.81 7.35
N VAL A 83 -8.84 5.19 8.55
CA VAL A 83 -8.51 6.43 9.22
C VAL A 83 -7.96 6.12 10.60
N HIS A 84 -6.78 6.65 10.92
CA HIS A 84 -6.09 6.38 12.19
C HIS A 84 -6.01 4.88 12.54
N GLY A 85 -5.71 4.06 11.54
CA GLY A 85 -5.60 2.60 11.70
C GLY A 85 -6.92 1.87 11.96
N LYS A 86 -8.07 2.50 11.69
CA LYS A 86 -9.41 1.90 11.82
C LYS A 86 -10.15 1.90 10.49
N ILE A 87 -10.81 0.81 10.17
CA ILE A 87 -11.72 0.73 9.03
C ILE A 87 -12.95 1.57 9.35
N VAL A 88 -13.29 2.51 8.46
CA VAL A 88 -14.45 3.41 8.62
C VAL A 88 -15.55 3.16 7.60
N THR A 89 -15.29 2.37 6.56
CA THR A 89 -16.29 1.96 5.57
C THR A 89 -16.23 0.47 5.31
N GLU A 90 -17.37 -0.16 5.11
CA GLU A 90 -17.42 -1.56 4.68
C GLU A 90 -16.86 -1.72 3.26
N PRO A 91 -16.24 -2.86 2.93
CA PRO A 91 -15.62 -3.08 1.63
C PRO A 91 -16.68 -3.33 0.55
N TYR A 92 -16.47 -2.81 -0.64
CA TYR A 92 -17.45 -2.92 -1.72
C TYR A 92 -17.62 -4.36 -2.27
N ASN A 93 -16.52 -5.12 -2.30
CA ASN A 93 -16.47 -6.45 -2.94
C ASN A 93 -16.28 -7.61 -1.95
N LEU A 94 -16.54 -7.39 -0.66
CA LEU A 94 -16.45 -8.39 0.40
C LEU A 94 -17.74 -8.34 1.25
N ALA A 95 -17.94 -9.31 2.14
CA ALA A 95 -19.03 -9.27 3.10
C ALA A 95 -18.85 -8.14 4.12
N ARG A 96 -19.90 -7.81 4.84
CA ARG A 96 -19.88 -6.80 5.92
C ARG A 96 -19.23 -7.32 7.20
N GLY A 97 -19.05 -6.41 8.16
CA GLY A 97 -18.51 -6.71 9.50
C GLY A 97 -17.02 -6.38 9.65
N TRP A 98 -16.44 -5.60 8.71
CA TRP A 98 -15.05 -5.15 8.78
C TRP A 98 -14.89 -3.92 9.66
N VAL A 99 -15.88 -3.03 9.67
CA VAL A 99 -15.89 -1.86 10.55
C VAL A 99 -15.96 -2.33 12.00
N GLY A 100 -15.02 -1.85 12.85
CA GLY A 100 -14.96 -2.22 14.26
C GLY A 100 -14.37 -3.61 14.56
N PHE A 101 -13.95 -4.39 13.55
CA PHE A 101 -13.32 -5.69 13.80
C PHE A 101 -11.91 -5.54 14.37
N ASP A 102 -11.63 -6.21 15.48
CA ASP A 102 -10.33 -6.15 16.17
C ASP A 102 -9.35 -7.18 15.60
N PHE A 103 -8.60 -6.77 14.58
CA PHE A 103 -7.58 -7.62 13.96
C PHE A 103 -6.41 -7.92 14.89
N ARG A 104 -6.04 -6.98 15.80
CA ARG A 104 -4.97 -7.20 16.77
C ARG A 104 -5.29 -8.35 17.72
N LYS A 105 -6.52 -8.35 18.23
CA LYS A 105 -7.03 -9.45 19.07
C LYS A 105 -7.12 -10.75 18.27
N ALA A 106 -7.64 -10.70 17.05
CA ALA A 106 -7.85 -11.87 16.22
C ALA A 106 -6.56 -12.58 15.79
N PHE A 107 -5.49 -11.84 15.49
CA PHE A 107 -4.16 -12.39 15.19
C PHE A 107 -3.30 -12.65 16.42
N GLY A 108 -3.65 -12.12 17.60
CA GLY A 108 -2.83 -12.18 18.81
C GLY A 108 -1.44 -11.53 18.64
N ARG A 109 -1.32 -10.55 17.72
CA ARG A 109 -0.07 -9.90 17.35
C ARG A 109 -0.27 -8.39 17.15
N PRO A 110 0.77 -7.56 17.34
CA PRO A 110 0.74 -6.17 16.91
C PRO A 110 0.35 -6.10 15.43
N THR A 111 -0.68 -5.32 15.13
CA THR A 111 -1.24 -5.23 13.77
C THR A 111 -1.32 -3.78 13.34
N VAL A 112 -0.90 -3.50 12.11
CA VAL A 112 -1.08 -2.21 11.42
C VAL A 112 -2.05 -2.42 10.26
N LEU A 113 -3.05 -1.54 10.19
CA LEU A 113 -4.07 -1.54 9.17
C LEU A 113 -3.87 -0.32 8.27
N LEU A 114 -3.90 -0.53 6.97
CA LEU A 114 -3.68 0.48 5.95
C LEU A 114 -4.72 0.32 4.83
N ASN A 115 -5.04 1.41 4.15
CA ASN A 115 -5.65 1.29 2.83
C ASN A 115 -4.67 0.57 1.87
N ASP A 116 -5.17 -0.25 0.96
CA ASP A 116 -4.37 -1.07 0.04
C ASP A 116 -3.51 -0.22 -0.91
N ALA A 117 -4.06 0.90 -1.41
CA ALA A 117 -3.32 1.85 -2.24
C ALA A 117 -2.22 2.55 -1.45
N ALA A 118 -2.48 2.95 -0.19
CA ALA A 118 -1.48 3.53 0.69
C ALA A 118 -0.34 2.52 0.99
N MET A 119 -0.66 1.26 1.20
CA MET A 119 0.35 0.21 1.39
C MET A 119 1.23 0.02 0.15
N GLN A 120 0.64 0.02 -1.05
CA GLN A 120 1.40 -0.03 -2.30
C GLN A 120 2.24 1.23 -2.52
N ALA A 121 1.69 2.40 -2.18
CA ALA A 121 2.42 3.67 -2.25
C ALA A 121 3.68 3.65 -1.37
N ILE A 122 3.57 3.23 -0.11
CA ILE A 122 4.72 3.11 0.81
C ILE A 122 5.79 2.18 0.23
N GLY A 123 5.38 1.09 -0.41
CA GLY A 123 6.30 0.14 -1.04
C GLY A 123 7.04 0.71 -2.25
N SER A 124 6.42 1.60 -2.99
CA SER A 124 6.96 2.21 -4.21
C SER A 124 7.68 3.54 -3.99
N TYR A 125 7.66 4.07 -2.78
CA TYR A 125 8.21 5.38 -2.45
C TYR A 125 9.73 5.41 -2.45
N GLU A 126 10.32 6.43 -3.10
CA GLU A 126 11.77 6.63 -3.26
C GLU A 126 12.24 8.04 -2.82
N GLY A 127 11.39 8.80 -2.13
CA GLY A 127 11.70 10.15 -1.65
C GLY A 127 10.85 11.24 -2.32
N GLY A 128 10.90 12.48 -1.80
CA GLY A 128 10.17 13.64 -2.32
C GLY A 128 8.67 13.53 -2.23
N ARG A 129 7.97 14.15 -3.20
CA ARG A 129 6.51 14.16 -3.29
C ARG A 129 6.03 13.19 -4.37
N MET A 130 5.46 12.08 -3.96
CA MET A 130 5.00 11.01 -4.84
C MET A 130 3.48 10.87 -4.81
N LEU A 131 2.85 10.91 -5.98
CA LEU A 131 1.46 10.50 -6.15
C LEU A 131 1.40 9.03 -6.58
N PHE A 132 0.67 8.20 -5.85
CA PHE A 132 0.34 6.84 -6.25
C PHE A 132 -1.07 6.78 -6.82
N LEU A 133 -1.24 6.10 -7.97
CA LEU A 133 -2.54 5.83 -8.60
C LEU A 133 -2.66 4.35 -8.93
N GLY A 134 -3.56 3.66 -8.26
CA GLY A 134 -3.83 2.23 -8.45
C GLY A 134 -4.96 2.00 -9.46
N LEU A 135 -4.63 1.62 -10.70
CA LEU A 135 -5.60 1.31 -11.76
C LEU A 135 -6.04 -0.15 -11.68
N GLY A 136 -7.15 -0.40 -11.01
CA GLY A 136 -7.73 -1.72 -10.79
C GLY A 136 -9.19 -1.79 -11.22
N THR A 137 -10.02 -2.48 -10.43
CA THR A 137 -11.49 -2.44 -10.53
C THR A 137 -11.97 -1.00 -10.40
N GLY A 138 -11.43 -0.29 -9.41
CA GLY A 138 -11.61 1.14 -9.18
C GLY A 138 -10.31 1.93 -9.40
N LEU A 139 -10.21 3.07 -8.70
CA LEU A 139 -9.04 3.94 -8.64
C LEU A 139 -8.60 4.11 -7.18
N GLY A 140 -7.52 3.45 -6.79
CA GLY A 140 -6.87 3.73 -5.52
C GLY A 140 -5.91 4.91 -5.63
N SER A 141 -5.74 5.69 -4.56
CA SER A 141 -4.82 6.82 -4.55
C SER A 141 -4.20 7.08 -3.18
N ALA A 142 -2.96 7.56 -3.19
CA ALA A 142 -2.25 8.02 -1.99
C ALA A 142 -1.21 9.06 -2.40
N LEU A 143 -0.98 10.04 -1.55
CA LEU A 143 0.11 11.01 -1.69
C LEU A 143 1.14 10.75 -0.59
N ILE A 144 2.42 10.76 -0.93
CA ILE A 144 3.50 10.73 0.05
C ILE A 144 4.34 11.99 -0.15
N VAL A 145 4.53 12.73 0.94
CA VAL A 145 5.38 13.94 0.96
C VAL A 145 6.42 13.75 2.05
N ASP A 146 7.68 13.70 1.67
CA ASP A 146 8.82 13.55 2.57
C ASP A 146 8.64 12.42 3.60
N GLY A 147 8.15 11.27 3.11
CA GLY A 147 7.88 10.07 3.92
C GLY A 147 6.56 10.06 4.67
N THR A 148 5.83 11.16 4.71
CA THR A 148 4.50 11.23 5.33
C THR A 148 3.43 10.78 4.35
N VAL A 149 2.66 9.77 4.72
CA VAL A 149 1.63 9.16 3.87
C VAL A 149 0.27 9.82 4.13
N ALA A 150 -0.33 10.33 3.08
CA ALA A 150 -1.71 10.83 3.07
C ALA A 150 -2.57 9.92 2.17
N PRO A 151 -3.36 8.99 2.72
CA PRO A 151 -4.37 8.27 1.95
C PRO A 151 -5.37 9.23 1.34
N MET A 152 -5.78 8.99 0.09
CA MET A 152 -6.67 9.90 -0.64
C MET A 152 -7.78 9.11 -1.33
N GLU A 153 -8.96 9.71 -1.42
CA GLU A 153 -10.12 9.18 -2.14
C GLU A 153 -10.40 10.01 -3.41
N LEU A 154 -9.39 10.14 -4.28
CA LEU A 154 -9.53 10.89 -5.54
C LEU A 154 -10.52 10.23 -6.52
N ALA A 155 -10.82 8.96 -6.33
CA ALA A 155 -11.73 8.16 -7.13
C ALA A 155 -13.09 8.84 -7.35
N HIS A 156 -13.63 9.44 -6.28
CA HIS A 156 -14.98 10.02 -6.27
C HIS A 156 -15.05 11.47 -6.76
N LEU A 157 -13.92 12.13 -7.00
CA LEU A 157 -13.92 13.48 -7.53
C LEU A 157 -14.53 13.51 -8.94
N PRO A 158 -15.32 14.55 -9.26
CA PRO A 158 -15.90 14.73 -10.58
C PRO A 158 -14.80 14.95 -11.63
N TYR A 159 -14.98 14.35 -12.82
CA TYR A 159 -14.07 14.52 -13.94
C TYR A 159 -14.75 15.10 -15.17
N LYS A 160 -15.42 14.30 -15.97
CA LYS A 160 -16.08 14.76 -17.21
C LYS A 160 -17.50 14.18 -17.32
N ARG A 161 -18.44 15.00 -17.86
CA ARG A 161 -19.80 14.58 -18.17
C ARG A 161 -20.54 13.97 -16.97
N GLY A 162 -20.38 14.58 -15.79
CA GLY A 162 -21.05 14.14 -14.55
C GLY A 162 -20.52 12.80 -13.98
N ARG A 163 -19.38 12.31 -14.46
CA ARG A 163 -18.76 11.07 -13.96
C ARG A 163 -17.47 11.34 -13.23
N SER A 164 -17.16 10.45 -12.29
CA SER A 164 -15.96 10.52 -11.46
C SER A 164 -14.67 10.05 -12.17
N TYR A 165 -13.52 10.31 -11.55
CA TYR A 165 -12.25 9.74 -12.01
C TYR A 165 -12.31 8.22 -12.08
N GLU A 166 -12.88 7.54 -11.09
CA GLU A 166 -12.99 6.08 -11.07
C GLU A 166 -13.79 5.54 -12.26
N GLU A 167 -14.92 6.18 -12.59
CA GLU A 167 -15.75 5.76 -13.72
C GLU A 167 -15.06 5.90 -15.09
N TYR A 168 -13.96 6.65 -15.15
CA TYR A 168 -13.11 6.78 -16.33
C TYR A 168 -11.87 5.91 -16.28
N LEU A 169 -11.21 5.79 -15.13
CA LEU A 169 -9.89 5.15 -14.98
C LEU A 169 -9.98 3.67 -14.58
N GLY A 170 -11.02 3.30 -13.83
CA GLY A 170 -11.27 1.93 -13.42
C GLY A 170 -11.62 0.98 -14.56
N ASP A 171 -11.78 -0.29 -14.26
CA ASP A 171 -12.02 -1.33 -15.27
C ASP A 171 -13.30 -1.10 -16.08
N ARG A 172 -14.37 -0.58 -15.46
CA ARG A 172 -15.61 -0.20 -16.15
C ARG A 172 -15.35 0.89 -17.19
N GLY A 173 -14.59 1.93 -16.85
CA GLY A 173 -14.20 3.00 -17.75
C GLY A 173 -13.36 2.49 -18.92
N ARG A 174 -12.40 1.61 -18.65
CA ARG A 174 -11.56 0.98 -19.66
C ARG A 174 -12.37 0.17 -20.68
N ARG A 175 -13.32 -0.63 -20.22
CA ARG A 175 -14.22 -1.42 -21.11
C ARG A 175 -15.10 -0.51 -21.95
N ARG A 176 -15.72 0.51 -21.37
CA ARG A 176 -16.60 1.46 -22.04
C ARG A 176 -15.88 2.29 -23.10
N LEU A 177 -14.68 2.78 -22.82
CA LEU A 177 -13.94 3.69 -23.69
C LEU A 177 -13.10 2.97 -24.75
N GLY A 178 -12.79 1.70 -24.53
CA GLY A 178 -11.79 0.96 -25.30
C GLY A 178 -10.35 1.41 -24.97
N ALA A 179 -9.39 0.56 -25.28
CA ALA A 179 -8.00 0.70 -24.83
C ALA A 179 -7.33 2.02 -25.26
N LYS A 180 -7.56 2.48 -26.50
CA LYS A 180 -6.90 3.68 -27.05
C LYS A 180 -7.38 4.96 -26.34
N LYS A 181 -8.70 5.11 -26.17
CA LYS A 181 -9.30 6.28 -25.53
C LYS A 181 -9.03 6.28 -24.03
N TRP A 182 -9.12 5.11 -23.39
CA TRP A 182 -8.81 4.96 -21.97
C TRP A 182 -7.37 5.40 -21.63
N ARG A 183 -6.37 4.99 -22.43
CA ARG A 183 -4.97 5.42 -22.23
C ARG A 183 -4.81 6.95 -22.32
N ARG A 184 -5.54 7.61 -23.23
CA ARG A 184 -5.52 9.09 -23.33
C ARG A 184 -6.10 9.71 -22.08
N VAL A 185 -7.20 9.16 -21.56
CA VAL A 185 -7.81 9.64 -20.30
C VAL A 185 -6.86 9.44 -19.13
N VAL A 186 -6.19 8.29 -19.03
CA VAL A 186 -5.17 8.07 -17.99
C VAL A 186 -4.07 9.14 -18.08
N ALA A 187 -3.56 9.41 -19.27
CA ALA A 187 -2.51 10.42 -19.46
C ALA A 187 -2.97 11.82 -19.07
N ASP A 188 -4.20 12.20 -19.43
CA ASP A 188 -4.81 13.48 -19.06
C ASP A 188 -4.96 13.63 -17.54
N VAL A 189 -5.50 12.62 -16.86
CA VAL A 189 -5.69 12.64 -15.41
C VAL A 189 -4.36 12.64 -14.66
N VAL A 190 -3.38 11.84 -15.09
CA VAL A 190 -2.04 11.85 -14.49
C VAL A 190 -1.41 13.24 -14.60
N ALA A 191 -1.50 13.90 -15.76
CA ALA A 191 -0.96 15.24 -15.94
C ALA A 191 -1.66 16.28 -15.05
N GLN A 192 -3.00 16.23 -14.96
CA GLN A 192 -3.78 17.14 -14.11
C GLN A 192 -3.46 16.97 -12.63
N LEU A 193 -3.50 15.71 -12.12
CA LEU A 193 -3.27 15.43 -10.71
C LEU A 193 -1.81 15.67 -10.33
N SER A 194 -0.84 15.29 -11.18
CA SER A 194 0.57 15.58 -10.94
C SER A 194 0.84 17.06 -10.77
N LYS A 195 0.24 17.90 -11.64
CA LYS A 195 0.35 19.36 -11.55
C LYS A 195 -0.37 19.93 -10.33
N ALA A 196 -1.60 19.49 -10.06
CA ALA A 196 -2.41 20.02 -8.96
C ALA A 196 -1.82 19.67 -7.58
N LEU A 197 -1.18 18.52 -7.45
CA LEU A 197 -0.56 18.04 -6.22
C LEU A 197 0.95 18.32 -6.17
N GLU A 198 1.49 18.99 -7.19
CA GLU A 198 2.93 19.30 -7.32
C GLU A 198 3.82 18.05 -7.12
N ALA A 199 3.39 16.91 -7.70
CA ALA A 199 4.10 15.65 -7.53
C ALA A 199 5.39 15.62 -8.35
N ASP A 200 6.52 15.30 -7.71
CA ASP A 200 7.82 15.09 -8.38
C ASP A 200 7.71 13.92 -9.37
N TYR A 201 6.97 12.88 -8.99
CA TYR A 201 6.68 11.75 -9.85
C TYR A 201 5.38 11.05 -9.46
N VAL A 202 4.86 10.26 -10.40
CA VAL A 202 3.66 9.45 -10.23
C VAL A 202 4.00 7.97 -10.35
N VAL A 203 3.52 7.15 -9.42
CA VAL A 203 3.59 5.68 -9.57
C VAL A 203 2.22 5.16 -9.95
N ILE A 204 2.14 4.45 -11.08
CA ILE A 204 0.90 3.85 -11.57
C ILE A 204 0.93 2.35 -11.28
N GLY A 205 0.13 1.92 -10.31
CA GLY A 205 -0.04 0.53 -9.88
C GLY A 205 -1.36 -0.07 -10.34
N GLY A 206 -1.69 -1.24 -9.80
CA GLY A 206 -2.90 -1.98 -10.11
C GLY A 206 -2.83 -2.83 -11.38
N GLY A 207 -3.76 -3.78 -11.52
CA GLY A 207 -3.75 -4.76 -12.62
C GLY A 207 -3.88 -4.17 -14.03
N ASN A 208 -4.51 -3.00 -14.17
CA ASN A 208 -4.67 -2.32 -15.45
C ASN A 208 -3.45 -1.46 -15.85
N ALA A 209 -2.54 -1.16 -14.93
CA ALA A 209 -1.33 -0.36 -15.22
C ALA A 209 -0.49 -0.98 -16.35
N ARG A 210 -0.37 -2.31 -16.38
CA ARG A 210 0.36 -3.05 -17.42
C ARG A 210 -0.25 -2.91 -18.84
N LYS A 211 -1.48 -2.41 -18.96
CA LYS A 211 -2.15 -2.16 -20.23
C LYS A 211 -1.80 -0.81 -20.85
N LEU A 212 -1.03 0.01 -20.13
CA LEU A 212 -0.45 1.26 -20.63
C LEU A 212 0.75 0.91 -21.52
N LYS A 213 0.71 1.32 -22.81
CA LYS A 213 1.82 1.11 -23.75
C LYS A 213 2.95 2.12 -23.53
N LYS A 214 2.61 3.32 -23.11
CA LYS A 214 3.51 4.44 -22.80
C LYS A 214 3.03 5.08 -21.53
N LEU A 215 3.96 5.37 -20.62
CA LEU A 215 3.66 6.08 -19.39
C LEU A 215 3.62 7.58 -19.64
N PRO A 216 2.67 8.31 -19.03
CA PRO A 216 2.59 9.77 -19.19
C PRO A 216 3.61 10.48 -18.32
N GLY A 217 4.25 11.52 -18.87
CA GLY A 217 5.08 12.46 -18.13
C GLY A 217 6.16 11.83 -17.24
N ASN A 218 6.14 12.19 -15.98
CA ASN A 218 7.03 11.69 -14.91
C ASN A 218 6.52 10.41 -14.22
N ALA A 219 5.60 9.66 -14.87
CA ALA A 219 5.04 8.45 -14.28
C ALA A 219 5.97 7.25 -14.41
N ARG A 220 5.94 6.38 -13.39
CA ARG A 220 6.62 5.07 -13.34
C ARG A 220 5.60 3.96 -13.19
N LEU A 221 5.92 2.77 -13.69
CA LEU A 221 5.09 1.61 -13.48
C LEU A 221 5.35 1.01 -12.10
N GLY A 222 4.29 0.82 -11.33
CA GLY A 222 4.34 0.11 -10.06
C GLY A 222 4.41 -1.41 -10.24
N ASN A 223 4.82 -2.09 -9.19
CA ASN A 223 4.84 -3.54 -9.11
C ASN A 223 3.86 -4.01 -8.01
N ASN A 224 3.16 -5.11 -8.22
CA ASN A 224 2.27 -5.70 -7.21
C ASN A 224 3.01 -6.14 -5.93
N ASP A 225 4.32 -6.40 -6.02
CA ASP A 225 5.16 -6.68 -4.85
C ASP A 225 5.31 -5.48 -3.91
N PHE A 226 5.01 -4.28 -4.37
CA PHE A 226 5.07 -3.07 -3.54
C PHE A 226 4.06 -3.09 -2.40
N ALA A 227 2.94 -3.78 -2.51
CA ALA A 227 2.04 -4.00 -1.38
C ALA A 227 2.77 -4.68 -0.21
N PHE A 228 3.52 -5.76 -0.50
CA PHE A 228 4.30 -6.46 0.52
C PHE A 228 5.45 -5.60 1.06
N LEU A 229 6.18 -4.94 0.16
CA LEU A 229 7.29 -4.06 0.57
C LEU A 229 6.80 -2.93 1.47
N GLY A 230 5.65 -2.31 1.15
CA GLY A 230 5.01 -1.29 1.97
C GLY A 230 4.61 -1.82 3.34
N GLY A 231 3.94 -2.97 3.38
CA GLY A 231 3.58 -3.62 4.63
C GLY A 231 4.78 -4.00 5.52
N PHE A 232 5.97 -4.25 4.93
CA PHE A 232 7.20 -4.43 5.70
C PHE A 232 7.80 -3.10 6.17
N ARG A 233 7.75 -2.07 5.33
CA ARG A 233 8.35 -0.75 5.61
C ARG A 233 7.69 -0.03 6.79
N VAL A 234 6.38 -0.18 7.01
CA VAL A 234 5.67 0.46 8.12
C VAL A 234 6.14 0.03 9.52
N TRP A 235 6.95 -1.02 9.62
CA TRP A 235 7.55 -1.48 10.87
C TRP A 235 8.98 -1.02 11.07
N ARG A 236 9.57 -0.30 10.14
CA ARG A 236 10.91 0.26 10.28
C ARG A 236 10.91 1.40 11.29
N PRO A 237 12.01 1.60 12.03
CA PRO A 237 12.19 2.79 12.86
C PRO A 237 12.06 4.07 12.01
N GLY A 238 11.35 5.07 12.51
CA GLY A 238 11.11 6.33 11.78
C GLY A 238 10.08 6.26 10.65
N ALA A 239 9.43 5.13 10.44
CA ALA A 239 8.33 5.06 9.47
C ALA A 239 7.12 5.85 9.98
N HIS A 240 6.68 6.84 9.22
CA HIS A 240 5.41 7.52 9.44
C HIS A 240 4.27 6.55 9.09
N ARG A 241 3.40 6.29 10.07
CA ARG A 241 2.19 5.48 9.90
C ARG A 241 1.03 6.43 9.64
N PRO A 242 0.20 6.19 8.62
CA PRO A 242 -0.99 7.00 8.36
C PRO A 242 -2.05 6.84 9.44
#